data_5455899f1b070a17dd2d5b70e347de35
#
_entry.id   5455899f1b070a17dd2d5b70e347de35
#
_cell.length_a   1.000
_cell.length_b   1.000
_cell.length_c   1.000
_cell.angle_alpha   90.00
_cell.angle_beta   90.00
_cell.angle_gamma   90.00
#
_symmetry.space_group_name_H-M   'P 1'
#
loop_
_entity.id
_entity.type
_entity.pdbx_description
1 polymer ?
#
loop_
_entity_poly.entity_id
_entity_poly.type
_entity_poly.pdbx_seq_one_letter_code
_entity_poly.pdbx_strand_id
1 'polypeptide(L)'
;MNRIIAAIAVCMTVISCSRGTVIVPWEDFQYVFNKDGRCNVTIDHTKHNYILYTTEANFRHVLSHTPEGKIDKIINENPSWQFLIYCKTEPTDSSKLMQLLSKYNCNFPVILDPNGEFLSINKIESTYTLRGYFCDQNGKVLGASIIGTSQSFFDREYQYTKYAITQNAKSRK
;
A
#
# COMPACT_ATOMS: atom_id res chain seq x y z
N MET A 1 -35.29 -4.46 -23.81
CA MET A 1 -34.99 -3.47 -22.78
C MET A 1 -34.40 -4.08 -21.49
N ASN A 2 -33.76 -5.29 -21.50
CA ASN A 2 -33.36 -6.02 -20.30
C ASN A 2 -31.84 -6.35 -20.23
N ARG A 3 -31.00 -5.70 -21.04
CA ARG A 3 -29.53 -5.98 -21.05
C ARG A 3 -28.67 -4.90 -20.38
N ILE A 4 -29.25 -3.77 -20.00
CA ILE A 4 -28.49 -2.66 -19.39
C ILE A 4 -28.47 -2.76 -17.86
N ILE A 5 -29.43 -3.44 -17.25
CA ILE A 5 -29.52 -3.57 -15.77
C ILE A 5 -28.50 -4.57 -15.21
N ALA A 6 -28.06 -5.56 -15.98
CA ALA A 6 -27.07 -6.56 -15.53
C ALA A 6 -25.65 -6.01 -15.40
N ALA A 7 -25.28 -4.97 -16.17
CA ALA A 7 -23.93 -4.41 -16.15
C ALA A 7 -23.67 -3.50 -14.93
N ILE A 8 -24.71 -2.92 -14.34
CA ILE A 8 -24.59 -2.02 -13.18
C ILE A 8 -24.46 -2.83 -11.87
N ALA A 9 -25.04 -4.03 -11.81
CA ALA A 9 -24.96 -4.87 -10.60
C ALA A 9 -23.58 -5.48 -10.36
N VAL A 10 -22.77 -5.73 -11.41
CA VAL A 10 -21.43 -6.33 -11.30
C VAL A 10 -20.40 -5.33 -10.78
N CYS A 11 -20.56 -4.02 -11.03
CA CYS A 11 -19.63 -3.01 -10.51
C CYS A 11 -19.81 -2.68 -9.02
N MET A 12 -20.97 -2.95 -8.44
CA MET A 12 -21.22 -2.63 -7.02
C MET A 12 -20.78 -3.72 -6.03
N THR A 13 -20.51 -4.93 -6.48
CA THR A 13 -20.12 -6.04 -5.59
C THR A 13 -18.65 -6.03 -5.21
N VAL A 14 -17.80 -5.29 -5.91
CA VAL A 14 -16.34 -5.22 -5.63
C VAL A 14 -16.01 -4.24 -4.50
N ILE A 15 -16.90 -3.29 -4.19
CA ILE A 15 -16.64 -2.24 -3.17
C ILE A 15 -17.10 -2.68 -1.77
N SER A 16 -17.90 -3.72 -1.65
CA SER A 16 -18.54 -4.10 -0.37
C SER A 16 -17.67 -4.98 0.55
N CYS A 17 -16.56 -5.56 0.09
CA CYS A 17 -15.79 -6.55 0.87
C CYS A 17 -14.72 -5.98 1.82
N SER A 18 -14.42 -4.68 1.80
CA SER A 18 -13.31 -4.14 2.62
C SER A 18 -13.75 -3.35 3.86
N ARG A 19 -15.03 -3.05 4.01
CA ARG A 19 -15.52 -2.28 5.18
C ARG A 19 -15.68 -3.19 6.40
N GLY A 20 -14.61 -3.33 7.15
CA GLY A 20 -14.59 -4.15 8.37
C GLY A 20 -13.33 -5.01 8.52
N THR A 21 -12.55 -5.17 7.45
CA THR A 21 -11.27 -5.88 7.50
C THR A 21 -10.25 -5.05 8.26
N VAL A 22 -9.53 -5.68 9.19
CA VAL A 22 -8.38 -5.09 9.87
C VAL A 22 -7.12 -5.66 9.25
N ILE A 23 -6.20 -4.81 8.86
CA ILE A 23 -4.89 -5.17 8.33
C ILE A 23 -3.85 -4.79 9.38
N VAL A 24 -3.19 -5.80 9.94
CA VAL A 24 -2.15 -5.60 10.93
C VAL A 24 -0.81 -5.44 10.23
N PRO A 25 -0.07 -4.34 10.44
CA PRO A 25 1.30 -4.23 9.98
C PRO A 25 2.16 -5.35 10.59
N TRP A 26 2.93 -6.05 9.74
CA TRP A 26 3.89 -7.02 10.22
C TRP A 26 5.19 -6.30 10.63
N GLU A 27 5.67 -6.53 11.84
CA GLU A 27 6.79 -5.80 12.45
C GLU A 27 8.08 -6.59 12.53
N ASP A 28 8.00 -7.93 12.50
CA ASP A 28 9.16 -8.81 12.66
C ASP A 28 9.91 -8.99 11.32
N PHE A 29 10.38 -7.90 10.76
CA PHE A 29 11.12 -7.89 9.50
C PHE A 29 12.62 -7.67 9.73
N GLN A 30 13.43 -8.47 9.04
CA GLN A 30 14.89 -8.43 9.16
C GLN A 30 15.55 -7.52 8.12
N TYR A 31 14.89 -7.27 6.99
CA TYR A 31 15.49 -6.61 5.85
C TYR A 31 14.63 -5.47 5.35
N VAL A 32 15.17 -4.25 5.44
CA VAL A 32 14.54 -3.05 4.91
C VAL A 32 15.57 -2.30 4.07
N PHE A 33 15.18 -1.87 2.89
CA PHE A 33 16.06 -1.20 1.94
C PHE A 33 15.41 0.06 1.37
N ASN A 34 16.26 1.03 1.05
CA ASN A 34 15.95 2.14 0.15
C ASN A 34 17.02 2.22 -0.95
N LYS A 35 17.04 3.30 -1.72
CA LYS A 35 18.04 3.48 -2.80
C LYS A 35 19.48 3.49 -2.33
N ASP A 36 19.74 3.88 -1.08
CA ASP A 36 21.09 4.04 -0.51
C ASP A 36 21.57 2.77 0.20
N GLY A 37 20.72 1.75 0.32
CA GLY A 37 21.07 0.47 0.93
C GLY A 37 20.12 0.05 2.04
N ARG A 38 20.65 -0.75 2.96
CA ARG A 38 19.89 -1.20 4.11
C ARG A 38 19.60 -0.05 5.05
N CYS A 39 18.34 0.06 5.46
CA CYS A 39 17.88 1.08 6.38
C CYS A 39 17.00 0.46 7.49
N ASN A 40 16.56 1.29 8.43
CA ASN A 40 15.63 0.89 9.48
C ASN A 40 14.29 1.58 9.26
N VAL A 41 13.22 0.89 9.65
CA VAL A 41 11.89 1.46 9.77
C VAL A 41 11.30 1.05 11.12
N THR A 42 10.58 1.96 11.75
CA THR A 42 9.80 1.67 12.95
C THR A 42 8.35 1.96 12.64
N ILE A 43 7.48 1.02 12.94
CA ILE A 43 6.04 1.20 12.76
C ILE A 43 5.52 2.12 13.86
N ASP A 44 4.87 3.20 13.47
CA ASP A 44 4.24 4.17 14.37
C ASP A 44 2.74 3.87 14.46
N HIS A 45 2.31 3.20 15.52
CA HIS A 45 0.91 2.82 15.75
C HIS A 45 -0.03 4.01 16.01
N THR A 46 0.48 5.22 16.09
CA THR A 46 -0.34 6.43 16.21
C THR A 46 -0.76 6.99 14.86
N LYS A 47 -0.13 6.54 13.77
CA LYS A 47 -0.39 7.02 12.42
C LYS A 47 -1.42 6.18 11.68
N HIS A 48 -2.07 6.80 10.70
CA HIS A 48 -2.79 6.08 9.65
C HIS A 48 -1.81 5.37 8.75
N ASN A 49 -2.24 4.26 8.14
CA ASN A 49 -1.36 3.43 7.33
C ASN A 49 -1.82 3.42 5.87
N TYR A 50 -0.89 3.66 4.96
CA TYR A 50 -0.98 3.13 3.62
C TYR A 50 -0.07 1.92 3.51
N ILE A 51 -0.64 0.76 3.22
CA ILE A 51 0.10 -0.50 3.14
C ILE A 51 0.04 -1.02 1.71
N LEU A 52 1.19 -1.16 1.07
CA LEU A 52 1.32 -1.78 -0.24
C LEU A 52 2.01 -3.13 -0.10
N TYR A 53 1.32 -4.20 -0.49
CA TYR A 53 1.94 -5.51 -0.68
C TYR A 53 2.17 -5.76 -2.17
N THR A 54 3.37 -6.20 -2.53
CA THR A 54 3.75 -6.38 -3.93
C THR A 54 4.81 -7.48 -4.10
N THR A 55 5.00 -7.94 -5.34
CA THR A 55 6.19 -8.70 -5.76
C THR A 55 7.18 -7.74 -6.44
N GLU A 56 8.44 -8.15 -6.59
CA GLU A 56 9.45 -7.33 -7.30
C GLU A 56 8.98 -6.94 -8.72
N ALA A 57 8.41 -7.89 -9.46
CA ALA A 57 7.94 -7.64 -10.83
C ALA A 57 6.81 -6.61 -10.87
N ASN A 58 5.83 -6.70 -9.97
CA ASN A 58 4.74 -5.75 -9.88
C ASN A 58 5.20 -4.40 -9.34
N PHE A 59 6.14 -4.39 -8.41
CA PHE A 59 6.71 -3.15 -7.90
C PHE A 59 7.47 -2.38 -8.99
N ARG A 60 8.22 -3.08 -9.82
CA ARG A 60 8.83 -2.50 -11.02
C ARG A 60 7.80 -1.83 -11.93
N HIS A 61 6.66 -2.50 -12.15
CA HIS A 61 5.55 -1.93 -12.92
C HIS A 61 4.99 -0.68 -12.25
N VAL A 62 4.73 -0.72 -10.93
CA VAL A 62 4.28 0.46 -10.16
C VAL A 62 5.24 1.62 -10.33
N LEU A 63 6.55 1.41 -10.11
CA LEU A 63 7.55 2.46 -10.21
C LEU A 63 7.69 3.03 -11.63
N SER A 64 7.60 2.19 -12.66
CA SER A 64 7.70 2.62 -14.06
C SER A 64 6.52 3.48 -14.54
N HIS A 65 5.36 3.39 -13.88
CA HIS A 65 4.15 4.17 -14.20
C HIS A 65 3.89 5.32 -13.22
N THR A 66 4.73 5.45 -12.19
CA THR A 66 4.63 6.54 -11.21
C THR A 66 5.74 7.55 -11.52
N PRO A 67 5.43 8.85 -11.68
CA PRO A 67 6.44 9.88 -11.86
C PRO A 67 7.50 9.83 -10.74
N GLU A 68 8.76 10.03 -11.11
CA GLU A 68 9.88 10.03 -10.16
C GLU A 68 9.62 10.99 -9.00
N GLY A 69 9.94 10.56 -7.78
CA GLY A 69 9.73 11.33 -6.55
C GLY A 69 8.27 11.54 -6.14
N LYS A 70 7.29 11.03 -6.89
CA LYS A 70 5.87 11.22 -6.56
C LYS A 70 5.49 10.52 -5.26
N ILE A 71 6.00 9.32 -5.01
CA ILE A 71 5.74 8.58 -3.76
C ILE A 71 6.38 9.32 -2.59
N ASP A 72 7.65 9.72 -2.71
CA ASP A 72 8.35 10.50 -1.68
C ASP A 72 7.60 11.80 -1.37
N LYS A 73 7.10 12.49 -2.40
CA LYS A 73 6.30 13.70 -2.23
C LYS A 73 5.03 13.42 -1.42
N ILE A 74 4.28 12.37 -1.76
CA ILE A 74 3.06 11.97 -1.03
C ILE A 74 3.39 11.67 0.44
N ILE A 75 4.46 10.93 0.71
CA ILE A 75 4.91 10.61 2.07
C ILE A 75 5.22 11.88 2.85
N ASN A 76 6.02 12.77 2.28
CA ASN A 76 6.48 14.01 2.93
C ASN A 76 5.36 15.02 3.19
N GLU A 77 4.37 15.09 2.29
CA GLU A 77 3.21 15.99 2.44
C GLU A 77 2.17 15.48 3.44
N ASN A 78 2.31 14.23 3.93
CA ASN A 78 1.31 13.59 4.79
C ASN A 78 1.93 12.94 6.03
N PRO A 79 2.52 13.72 6.95
CA PRO A 79 3.25 13.20 8.11
C PRO A 79 2.38 12.44 9.13
N SER A 80 1.05 12.59 9.07
CA SER A 80 0.09 11.82 9.88
C SER A 80 -0.18 10.40 9.33
N TRP A 81 0.39 10.07 8.18
CA TRP A 81 0.35 8.76 7.57
C TRP A 81 1.74 8.14 7.57
N GLN A 82 1.81 6.83 7.69
CA GLN A 82 2.99 6.07 7.33
C GLN A 82 2.71 5.19 6.11
N PHE A 83 3.73 5.02 5.29
CA PHE A 83 3.67 4.23 4.07
C PHE A 83 4.55 3.00 4.26
N LEU A 84 3.92 1.83 4.30
CA LEU A 84 4.57 0.55 4.51
C LEU A 84 4.49 -0.25 3.20
N ILE A 85 5.62 -0.54 2.60
CA ILE A 85 5.71 -1.28 1.35
C ILE A 85 6.38 -2.62 1.62
N TYR A 86 5.62 -3.69 1.55
CA TYR A 86 6.10 -5.06 1.69
C TYR A 86 6.32 -5.66 0.29
N CYS A 87 7.54 -6.07 0.01
CA CYS A 87 7.91 -6.65 -1.27
C CYS A 87 8.28 -8.12 -1.07
N LYS A 88 7.47 -9.02 -1.63
CA LYS A 88 7.80 -10.44 -1.68
C LYS A 88 8.91 -10.66 -2.71
N THR A 89 10.07 -11.08 -2.22
CA THR A 89 11.23 -11.44 -3.04
C THR A 89 12.01 -12.51 -2.32
N GLU A 90 12.72 -13.34 -3.07
CA GLU A 90 13.65 -14.30 -2.47
C GLU A 90 14.79 -13.55 -1.75
N PRO A 91 15.26 -14.05 -0.60
CA PRO A 91 16.37 -13.40 0.13
C PRO A 91 17.63 -13.20 -0.70
N THR A 92 17.86 -14.08 -1.67
CA THR A 92 18.99 -14.00 -2.60
C THR A 92 18.84 -12.88 -3.64
N ASP A 93 17.66 -12.35 -3.82
CA ASP A 93 17.36 -11.35 -4.85
C ASP A 93 17.35 -9.91 -4.33
N SER A 94 17.82 -9.68 -3.09
CA SER A 94 17.92 -8.32 -2.52
C SER A 94 18.73 -7.37 -3.42
N SER A 95 19.72 -7.89 -4.15
CA SER A 95 20.50 -7.10 -5.12
C SER A 95 19.67 -6.55 -6.26
N LYS A 96 18.69 -7.31 -6.76
CA LYS A 96 17.77 -6.87 -7.82
C LYS A 96 16.82 -5.78 -7.31
N LEU A 97 16.30 -5.94 -6.08
CA LEU A 97 15.50 -4.90 -5.45
C LEU A 97 16.32 -3.62 -5.26
N MET A 98 17.55 -3.73 -4.77
CA MET A 98 18.47 -2.59 -4.60
C MET A 98 18.71 -1.84 -5.91
N GLN A 99 18.96 -2.55 -7.00
CA GLN A 99 19.12 -1.96 -8.33
C GLN A 99 17.82 -1.25 -8.78
N LEU A 100 16.66 -1.84 -8.47
CA LEU A 100 15.36 -1.26 -8.77
C LEU A 100 15.14 0.05 -8.00
N LEU A 101 15.37 0.04 -6.69
CA LEU A 101 15.21 1.20 -5.82
C LEU A 101 16.16 2.33 -6.22
N SER A 102 17.42 2.03 -6.53
CA SER A 102 18.39 3.00 -7.02
C SER A 102 17.99 3.57 -8.39
N LYS A 103 17.57 2.73 -9.32
CA LYS A 103 17.12 3.15 -10.66
C LYS A 103 15.99 4.15 -10.63
N TYR A 104 15.04 3.99 -9.72
CA TYR A 104 13.87 4.85 -9.59
C TYR A 104 14.00 5.88 -8.46
N ASN A 105 15.21 6.05 -7.92
CA ASN A 105 15.54 7.05 -6.89
C ASN A 105 14.60 7.00 -5.67
N CYS A 106 14.28 5.78 -5.19
CA CYS A 106 13.33 5.56 -4.08
C CYS A 106 13.97 5.85 -2.73
N ASN A 107 13.59 6.94 -2.06
CA ASN A 107 14.08 7.29 -0.74
C ASN A 107 13.29 6.62 0.39
N PHE A 108 12.06 6.18 0.13
CA PHE A 108 11.21 5.50 1.11
C PHE A 108 11.68 4.06 1.37
N PRO A 109 11.45 3.54 2.60
CA PRO A 109 11.83 2.18 2.94
C PRO A 109 10.91 1.15 2.27
N VAL A 110 11.49 0.05 1.81
CA VAL A 110 10.80 -1.14 1.32
C VAL A 110 11.20 -2.33 2.19
N ILE A 111 10.20 -3.00 2.75
CA ILE A 111 10.35 -4.14 3.64
C ILE A 111 10.36 -5.41 2.80
N LEU A 112 11.41 -6.22 2.90
CA LEU A 112 11.43 -7.55 2.28
C LEU A 112 10.58 -8.52 3.09
N ASP A 113 9.71 -9.22 2.41
CA ASP A 113 8.85 -10.27 2.95
C ASP A 113 9.03 -11.58 2.15
N PRO A 114 10.18 -12.27 2.29
CA PRO A 114 10.48 -13.45 1.49
C PRO A 114 9.51 -14.61 1.72
N ASN A 115 9.01 -14.74 2.94
CA ASN A 115 8.11 -15.82 3.33
C ASN A 115 6.63 -15.49 3.14
N GLY A 116 6.27 -14.26 2.79
CA GLY A 116 4.87 -13.82 2.69
C GLY A 116 4.19 -13.71 4.05
N GLU A 117 4.93 -13.32 5.08
CA GLU A 117 4.42 -13.19 6.46
C GLU A 117 3.28 -12.20 6.54
N PHE A 118 3.37 -11.09 5.82
CA PHE A 118 2.30 -10.10 5.76
C PHE A 118 0.97 -10.71 5.31
N LEU A 119 0.99 -11.55 4.25
CA LEU A 119 -0.23 -12.22 3.77
C LEU A 119 -0.75 -13.23 4.78
N SER A 120 0.16 -14.00 5.41
CA SER A 120 -0.17 -15.03 6.38
C SER A 120 -0.85 -14.43 7.63
N ILE A 121 -0.24 -13.40 8.23
CA ILE A 121 -0.76 -12.72 9.41
C ILE A 121 -2.15 -12.15 9.14
N ASN A 122 -2.34 -11.57 7.96
CA ASN A 122 -3.60 -10.92 7.59
C ASN A 122 -4.60 -11.87 6.92
N LYS A 123 -4.29 -13.17 6.80
CA LYS A 123 -5.16 -14.20 6.17
C LYS A 123 -5.59 -13.82 4.73
N ILE A 124 -4.67 -13.18 4.00
CA ILE A 124 -4.88 -12.79 2.61
C ILE A 124 -4.40 -13.93 1.71
N GLU A 125 -5.19 -14.29 0.71
CA GLU A 125 -4.80 -15.32 -0.24
C GLU A 125 -3.49 -14.98 -0.96
N SER A 126 -2.58 -15.94 -1.04
CA SER A 126 -1.24 -15.78 -1.64
C SER A 126 -1.25 -15.51 -3.15
N THR A 127 -2.40 -15.71 -3.81
CA THR A 127 -2.60 -15.37 -5.23
C THR A 127 -2.57 -13.86 -5.48
N TYR A 128 -2.80 -13.05 -4.45
CA TYR A 128 -2.72 -11.60 -4.58
C TYR A 128 -1.28 -11.12 -4.52
N THR A 129 -0.77 -10.66 -5.66
CA THR A 129 0.63 -10.22 -5.83
C THR A 129 0.80 -8.70 -5.85
N LEU A 130 -0.31 -7.96 -5.77
CA LEU A 130 -0.32 -6.49 -5.70
C LEU A 130 -1.59 -6.02 -5.00
N ARG A 131 -1.45 -5.42 -3.82
CA ARG A 131 -2.55 -4.89 -3.01
C ARG A 131 -2.14 -3.62 -2.26
N GLY A 132 -3.00 -2.61 -2.30
CA GLY A 132 -2.82 -1.37 -1.54
C GLY A 132 -4.03 -1.09 -0.67
N TYR A 133 -3.80 -0.76 0.60
CA TYR A 133 -4.83 -0.50 1.59
C TYR A 133 -4.57 0.84 2.28
N PHE A 134 -5.62 1.64 2.40
CA PHE A 134 -5.66 2.78 3.32
C PHE A 134 -6.32 2.32 4.62
N CYS A 135 -5.61 2.41 5.72
CA CYS A 135 -6.08 1.97 7.03
C CYS A 135 -6.05 3.11 8.06
N ASP A 136 -6.94 3.08 9.02
CA ASP A 136 -6.78 3.91 10.21
C ASP A 136 -5.66 3.37 11.11
N GLN A 137 -5.39 4.05 12.24
CA GLN A 137 -4.33 3.64 13.18
C GLN A 137 -4.60 2.29 13.84
N ASN A 138 -5.84 1.79 13.82
CA ASN A 138 -6.21 0.47 14.34
C ASN A 138 -6.19 -0.60 13.25
N GLY A 139 -5.71 -0.28 12.05
CA GLY A 139 -5.66 -1.20 10.93
C GLY A 139 -6.99 -1.40 10.19
N LYS A 140 -8.07 -0.71 10.57
CA LYS A 140 -9.35 -0.81 9.85
C LYS A 140 -9.20 -0.25 8.46
N VAL A 141 -9.55 -1.04 7.44
CA VAL A 141 -9.50 -0.63 6.04
C VAL A 141 -10.55 0.45 5.76
N LEU A 142 -10.08 1.60 5.29
CA LEU A 142 -10.89 2.76 4.90
C LEU A 142 -11.08 2.84 3.39
N GLY A 143 -10.15 2.28 2.63
CA GLY A 143 -10.18 2.23 1.18
C GLY A 143 -9.06 1.37 0.63
N ALA A 144 -9.11 1.08 -0.67
CA ALA A 144 -8.08 0.31 -1.35
C ALA A 144 -7.76 0.95 -2.70
N SER A 145 -6.48 1.13 -2.97
CA SER A 145 -5.96 1.63 -4.24
C SER A 145 -4.47 1.37 -4.35
N ILE A 146 -3.96 1.29 -5.55
CA ILE A 146 -2.57 0.98 -5.83
C ILE A 146 -1.92 2.17 -6.52
N ILE A 147 -0.84 2.69 -5.92
CA ILE A 147 -0.01 3.72 -6.56
C ILE A 147 0.53 3.16 -7.89
N GLY A 148 0.50 3.96 -8.93
CA GLY A 148 1.11 3.65 -10.22
C GLY A 148 0.27 2.83 -11.20
N THR A 149 -0.83 2.18 -10.79
CA THR A 149 -1.75 1.50 -11.74
C THR A 149 -2.70 2.49 -12.40
N SER A 150 -3.10 3.53 -11.70
CA SER A 150 -3.80 4.71 -12.18
C SER A 150 -3.56 5.83 -11.18
N GLN A 151 -2.73 6.79 -11.54
CA GLN A 151 -2.37 7.87 -10.63
C GLN A 151 -3.60 8.69 -10.21
N SER A 152 -4.51 8.98 -11.16
CA SER A 152 -5.75 9.71 -10.87
C SER A 152 -6.68 8.93 -9.94
N PHE A 153 -6.72 7.60 -10.06
CA PHE A 153 -7.52 6.75 -9.18
C PHE A 153 -6.94 6.73 -7.76
N PHE A 154 -5.61 6.56 -7.62
CA PHE A 154 -4.94 6.62 -6.32
C PHE A 154 -5.16 7.98 -5.65
N ASP A 155 -4.92 9.09 -6.38
CA ASP A 155 -5.08 10.43 -5.83
C ASP A 155 -6.52 10.67 -5.36
N ARG A 156 -7.53 10.23 -6.11
CA ARG A 156 -8.93 10.32 -5.72
C ARG A 156 -9.24 9.53 -4.45
N GLU A 157 -8.86 8.26 -4.38
CA GLU A 157 -9.09 7.39 -3.21
C GLU A 157 -8.35 7.93 -1.98
N TYR A 158 -7.13 8.42 -2.16
CA TYR A 158 -6.36 9.03 -1.10
C TYR A 158 -7.04 10.28 -0.53
N GLN A 159 -7.49 11.21 -1.40
CA GLN A 159 -8.20 12.42 -0.97
C GLN A 159 -9.55 12.08 -0.31
N TYR A 160 -10.30 11.14 -0.86
CA TYR A 160 -11.55 10.68 -0.28
C TYR A 160 -11.35 10.11 1.13
N THR A 161 -10.32 9.27 1.30
CA THR A 161 -10.00 8.67 2.61
C THR A 161 -9.60 9.74 3.64
N LYS A 162 -8.77 10.70 3.24
CA LYS A 162 -8.40 11.85 4.10
C LYS A 162 -9.63 12.65 4.53
N TYR A 163 -10.53 12.93 3.61
CA TYR A 163 -11.77 13.63 3.90
C TYR A 163 -12.62 12.85 4.91
N ALA A 164 -12.83 11.56 4.70
CA ALA A 164 -13.61 10.70 5.61
C ALA A 164 -13.03 10.67 7.02
N ILE A 165 -11.69 10.59 7.17
CA ILE A 165 -11.01 10.65 8.46
C ILE A 165 -11.27 11.99 9.15
N THR A 166 -11.14 13.10 8.42
CA THR A 166 -11.33 14.44 8.96
C THR A 166 -12.76 14.66 9.46
N GLN A 167 -13.77 14.16 8.75
CA GLN A 167 -15.17 14.27 9.16
C GLN A 167 -15.46 13.43 10.41
N ASN A 168 -14.93 12.20 10.47
CA ASN A 168 -15.07 11.34 11.64
C ASN A 168 -14.42 11.93 12.90
N ALA A 169 -13.33 12.65 12.76
CA ALA A 169 -12.68 13.34 13.89
C ALA A 169 -13.51 14.52 14.40
N LYS A 170 -14.24 15.22 13.51
CA LYS A 170 -15.12 16.34 13.90
C LYS A 170 -16.41 15.89 14.57
N SER A 171 -16.96 14.74 14.21
CA SER A 171 -18.19 14.21 14.77
C SER A 171 -18.04 13.61 16.17
N ARG A 172 -16.79 13.43 16.64
CA ARG A 172 -16.46 12.90 17.98
C ARG A 172 -16.16 13.99 19.01
N LYS A 173 -16.20 15.25 18.61
CA LYS A 173 -16.12 16.44 19.50
C LYS A 173 -17.51 17.00 19.75
#